data_00d3198d66b5ef2d2e3a69b1eb903a2d
#
_entry.id   00d3198d66b5ef2d2e3a69b1eb903a2d
#
_cell.length_a   1.000
_cell.length_b   1.000
_cell.length_c   1.000
_cell.angle_alpha   90.00
_cell.angle_beta   90.00
_cell.angle_gamma   90.00
#
_symmetry.space_group_name_H-M   'P 1'
#
loop_
_entity.id
_entity.type
_entity.pdbx_description
1 polymer ?
#
loop_
_entity_poly.entity_id
_entity_poly.type
_entity_poly.pdbx_seq_one_letter_code
_entity_poly.pdbx_strand_id
1 'polypeptide(L)'
;MSARLFIALTIMSAGAQGQTAKQLRTTWGEPDLQGIWNGETLTPLQRPARVANKPVLTPEEAAKVEADVAGRPGRNARAERGTEKDVAGAYNQIYAQRGTRLADRRTSLIIDPPDGKIPPLTPEAQKRKDAVREYMQALLQRTSGGKPGPPSLRHNEPPPFYNVDRLNRADGPEDRSLMERCLAGTLPKLDAHYRMVQSPGQVGITVDWGQGSGFVRTIPVDGSKHLPASIRSYKGDARGHWEGDTLVVDITNFSPKSDYLGSRQNRHVVERFKRVSENRLEYTVTVEDPTTWTRPWTAMEPLEKQSDKENQIYEADCHEGNYGLMDMLANTRAAEKLFKEEKGPNPRTMDIATGGGVDPADQKYSFGRAGAE
;
A
#
# COMPACT_ATOMS: atom_id res chain seq x y z
N MET A 1 -40.54 -70.93 -6.69
CA MET A 1 -40.24 -70.16 -5.49
C MET A 1 -38.80 -69.61 -5.63
N SER A 2 -38.67 -68.38 -6.08
CA SER A 2 -37.35 -67.74 -6.33
C SER A 2 -37.12 -66.71 -5.24
N ALA A 3 -36.12 -66.93 -4.40
CA ALA A 3 -35.71 -66.01 -3.37
C ALA A 3 -34.81 -64.93 -3.99
N ARG A 4 -35.22 -63.67 -3.89
CA ARG A 4 -34.40 -62.49 -4.28
C ARG A 4 -33.59 -62.04 -3.07
N LEU A 5 -32.28 -62.13 -3.22
CA LEU A 5 -31.30 -61.63 -2.24
C LEU A 5 -31.11 -60.13 -2.46
N PHE A 6 -31.49 -59.30 -1.46
CA PHE A 6 -31.18 -57.89 -1.45
C PHE A 6 -29.82 -57.67 -0.77
N ILE A 7 -28.84 -57.22 -1.51
CA ILE A 7 -27.57 -56.75 -0.97
C ILE A 7 -27.71 -55.26 -0.69
N ALA A 8 -27.72 -54.90 0.58
CA ALA A 8 -27.68 -53.52 1.01
C ALA A 8 -26.22 -53.01 0.96
N LEU A 9 -25.95 -52.08 0.06
CA LEU A 9 -24.66 -51.41 -0.05
C LEU A 9 -24.62 -50.26 0.95
N THR A 10 -23.91 -50.45 2.04
CA THR A 10 -23.67 -49.42 3.04
C THR A 10 -22.53 -48.51 2.53
N ILE A 11 -22.87 -47.31 2.07
CA ILE A 11 -21.88 -46.30 1.71
C ILE A 11 -21.39 -45.68 3.04
N MET A 12 -20.20 -46.05 3.47
CA MET A 12 -19.47 -45.29 4.52
C MET A 12 -18.97 -43.98 3.93
N SER A 13 -19.63 -42.92 4.23
CA SER A 13 -19.09 -41.57 4.01
C SER A 13 -17.94 -41.35 4.99
N ALA A 14 -16.71 -41.47 4.55
CA ALA A 14 -15.54 -41.02 5.29
C ALA A 14 -15.63 -39.50 5.37
N GLY A 15 -16.13 -38.98 6.49
CA GLY A 15 -16.02 -37.57 6.84
C GLY A 15 -14.55 -37.22 7.00
N ALA A 16 -14.03 -36.40 6.10
CA ALA A 16 -12.75 -35.76 6.28
C ALA A 16 -12.86 -34.86 7.54
N GLN A 17 -12.47 -35.39 8.67
CA GLN A 17 -12.22 -34.58 9.87
C GLN A 17 -10.99 -33.75 9.56
N GLY A 18 -11.22 -32.49 9.17
CA GLY A 18 -10.16 -31.49 9.14
C GLY A 18 -9.56 -31.43 10.54
N GLN A 19 -8.32 -31.86 10.68
CA GLN A 19 -7.55 -31.59 11.89
C GLN A 19 -7.53 -30.09 12.09
N THR A 20 -8.24 -29.60 13.10
CA THR A 20 -8.10 -28.23 13.57
C THR A 20 -6.64 -28.07 13.99
N ALA A 21 -5.87 -27.32 13.23
CA ALA A 21 -4.49 -27.02 13.59
C ALA A 21 -4.48 -26.46 15.01
N LYS A 22 -3.70 -27.09 15.89
CA LYS A 22 -3.55 -26.63 17.27
C LYS A 22 -3.09 -25.17 17.21
N GLN A 23 -3.95 -24.25 17.63
CA GLN A 23 -3.62 -22.83 17.57
C GLN A 23 -2.40 -22.57 18.46
N LEU A 24 -1.37 -21.97 17.87
CA LEU A 24 -0.20 -21.56 18.63
C LEU A 24 -0.59 -20.39 19.54
N ARG A 25 -0.19 -20.50 20.82
CA ARG A 25 -0.44 -19.47 21.82
C ARG A 25 0.84 -19.01 22.46
N THR A 26 0.88 -17.75 22.84
CA THR A 26 1.92 -17.19 23.69
C THR A 26 1.91 -17.84 25.07
N THR A 27 2.95 -17.63 25.86
CA THR A 27 3.05 -18.15 27.23
C THR A 27 1.97 -17.55 28.17
N TRP A 28 1.38 -16.42 27.81
CA TRP A 28 0.29 -15.76 28.56
C TRP A 28 -1.11 -16.01 27.95
N GLY A 29 -1.21 -16.93 26.96
CA GLY A 29 -2.48 -17.49 26.49
C GLY A 29 -3.14 -16.80 25.30
N GLU A 30 -2.62 -15.69 24.80
CA GLU A 30 -3.11 -15.03 23.57
C GLU A 30 -2.72 -15.82 22.31
N PRO A 31 -3.46 -15.70 21.21
CA PRO A 31 -3.00 -16.24 19.92
C PRO A 31 -1.62 -15.69 19.55
N ASP A 32 -0.71 -16.57 19.16
CA ASP A 32 0.66 -16.18 18.82
C ASP A 32 0.75 -15.74 17.35
N LEU A 33 0.92 -14.44 17.13
CA LEU A 33 1.12 -13.82 15.83
C LEU A 33 2.59 -13.49 15.55
N GLN A 34 3.50 -13.83 16.49
CA GLN A 34 4.90 -13.45 16.40
C GLN A 34 5.60 -14.07 15.19
N GLY A 35 6.53 -13.36 14.61
CA GLY A 35 7.33 -13.79 13.48
C GLY A 35 7.52 -12.73 12.43
N ILE A 36 8.16 -13.11 11.34
CA ILE A 36 8.26 -12.32 10.13
C ILE A 36 7.35 -12.94 9.08
N TRP A 37 6.50 -12.11 8.50
CA TRP A 37 5.44 -12.50 7.59
C TRP A 37 5.60 -11.74 6.28
N ASN A 38 5.57 -12.47 5.17
CA ASN A 38 5.66 -11.92 3.83
C ASN A 38 4.26 -11.79 3.23
N GLY A 39 3.83 -10.56 2.92
CA GLY A 39 2.58 -10.23 2.24
C GLY A 39 2.76 -9.93 0.74
N GLU A 40 3.99 -9.99 0.22
CA GLU A 40 4.23 -9.68 -1.18
C GLU A 40 3.49 -10.62 -2.12
N THR A 41 2.78 -10.06 -3.09
CA THR A 41 1.94 -10.84 -3.98
C THR A 41 1.87 -10.24 -5.39
N LEU A 42 1.58 -11.07 -6.38
CA LEU A 42 1.24 -10.66 -7.75
C LEU A 42 -0.21 -10.21 -7.88
N THR A 43 -1.03 -10.46 -6.86
CA THR A 43 -2.44 -10.09 -6.88
C THR A 43 -2.59 -8.58 -6.71
N PRO A 44 -3.16 -7.88 -7.68
CA PRO A 44 -3.33 -6.43 -7.57
C PRO A 44 -4.39 -6.06 -6.52
N LEU A 45 -4.30 -4.84 -5.98
CA LEU A 45 -5.33 -4.34 -5.07
C LEU A 45 -6.71 -4.39 -5.73
N GLN A 46 -6.83 -3.88 -6.94
CA GLN A 46 -8.07 -3.86 -7.70
C GLN A 46 -8.03 -4.84 -8.87
N ARG A 47 -9.18 -5.44 -9.17
CA ARG A 47 -9.33 -6.39 -10.28
C ARG A 47 -9.12 -5.69 -11.62
N PRO A 48 -8.18 -6.15 -12.45
CA PRO A 48 -7.97 -5.62 -13.80
C PRO A 48 -9.19 -5.83 -14.70
N ALA A 49 -9.44 -4.90 -15.63
CA ALA A 49 -10.57 -4.97 -16.56
C ALA A 49 -10.56 -6.25 -17.40
N ARG A 50 -9.37 -6.76 -17.80
CA ARG A 50 -9.23 -8.00 -18.59
C ARG A 50 -9.76 -9.25 -17.89
N VAL A 51 -9.93 -9.22 -16.57
CA VAL A 51 -10.45 -10.32 -15.74
C VAL A 51 -11.64 -9.87 -14.88
N ALA A 52 -12.39 -8.85 -15.32
CA ALA A 52 -13.48 -8.23 -14.55
C ALA A 52 -14.48 -9.26 -13.99
N ASN A 53 -14.81 -10.28 -14.77
CA ASN A 53 -15.79 -11.32 -14.41
C ASN A 53 -15.15 -12.59 -13.80
N LYS A 54 -13.86 -12.53 -13.47
CA LYS A 54 -13.12 -13.68 -13.00
C LYS A 54 -12.43 -13.38 -11.66
N PRO A 55 -13.12 -13.62 -10.53
CA PRO A 55 -12.55 -13.31 -9.21
C PRO A 55 -11.37 -14.20 -8.83
N VAL A 56 -11.33 -15.44 -9.34
CA VAL A 56 -10.27 -16.42 -9.06
C VAL A 56 -9.83 -17.07 -10.38
N LEU A 57 -8.54 -17.21 -10.59
CA LEU A 57 -7.95 -17.91 -11.74
C LEU A 57 -8.00 -19.42 -11.54
N THR A 58 -8.02 -20.18 -12.63
CA THR A 58 -7.80 -21.63 -12.55
C THR A 58 -6.35 -21.92 -12.10
N PRO A 59 -6.05 -23.13 -11.61
CA PRO A 59 -4.67 -23.47 -11.26
C PRO A 59 -3.69 -23.27 -12.41
N GLU A 60 -4.09 -23.62 -13.64
CA GLU A 60 -3.26 -23.51 -14.84
C GLU A 60 -3.00 -22.05 -15.22
N GLU A 61 -4.03 -21.20 -15.13
CA GLU A 61 -3.89 -19.76 -15.39
C GLU A 61 -3.00 -19.09 -14.36
N ALA A 62 -3.16 -19.44 -13.08
CA ALA A 62 -2.34 -18.92 -12.00
C ALA A 62 -0.87 -19.34 -12.20
N ALA A 63 -0.62 -20.63 -12.46
CA ALA A 63 0.72 -21.14 -12.73
C ALA A 63 1.39 -20.45 -13.91
N LYS A 64 0.63 -20.13 -14.97
CA LYS A 64 1.14 -19.37 -16.11
C LYS A 64 1.56 -17.96 -15.72
N VAL A 65 0.72 -17.23 -14.96
CA VAL A 65 1.03 -15.87 -14.50
C VAL A 65 2.29 -15.86 -13.62
N GLU A 66 2.40 -16.83 -12.72
CA GLU A 66 3.55 -16.96 -11.82
C GLU A 66 4.83 -17.33 -12.58
N ALA A 67 4.75 -18.25 -13.53
CA ALA A 67 5.88 -18.62 -14.39
C ALA A 67 6.35 -17.46 -15.29
N ASP A 68 5.41 -16.70 -15.87
CA ASP A 68 5.74 -15.52 -16.69
C ASP A 68 6.51 -14.46 -15.88
N VAL A 69 6.22 -14.32 -14.59
CA VAL A 69 6.95 -13.39 -13.70
C VAL A 69 8.30 -13.98 -13.29
N ALA A 70 8.35 -15.25 -12.93
CA ALA A 70 9.59 -15.93 -12.55
C ALA A 70 10.61 -15.97 -13.70
N GLY A 71 10.15 -16.07 -14.95
CA GLY A 71 11.00 -16.05 -16.14
C GLY A 71 11.54 -14.67 -16.55
N ARG A 72 11.11 -13.60 -15.89
CA ARG A 72 11.61 -12.25 -16.21
C ARG A 72 13.00 -12.03 -15.65
N PRO A 73 13.89 -11.36 -16.41
CA PRO A 73 15.18 -10.94 -15.85
C PRO A 73 14.97 -10.17 -14.55
N GLY A 74 15.60 -10.65 -13.49
CA GLY A 74 15.61 -9.92 -12.22
C GLY A 74 16.29 -8.56 -12.39
N ARG A 75 16.09 -7.65 -11.45
CA ARG A 75 16.74 -6.32 -11.45
C ARG A 75 18.27 -6.39 -11.39
N ASN A 76 18.83 -7.56 -11.01
CA ASN A 76 20.27 -7.81 -11.07
C ASN A 76 20.76 -8.13 -12.49
N ALA A 77 19.87 -8.40 -13.43
CA ALA A 77 20.22 -8.55 -14.85
C ALA A 77 20.45 -7.15 -15.42
N ARG A 78 21.70 -6.69 -15.32
CA ARG A 78 22.11 -5.40 -15.86
C ARG A 78 22.14 -5.42 -17.38
N ALA A 79 21.68 -4.36 -17.98
CA ALA A 79 21.98 -4.04 -19.37
C ALA A 79 23.48 -3.72 -19.53
N GLU A 80 23.92 -3.61 -20.76
CA GLU A 80 25.28 -3.19 -21.07
C GLU A 80 25.63 -1.87 -20.34
N ARG A 81 26.77 -1.89 -19.62
CA ARG A 81 27.22 -0.75 -18.82
C ARG A 81 27.36 0.51 -19.66
N GLY A 82 26.91 1.63 -19.12
CA GLY A 82 26.97 2.94 -19.77
C GLY A 82 25.82 3.22 -20.73
N THR A 83 24.84 2.32 -20.83
CA THR A 83 23.61 2.57 -21.59
C THR A 83 22.53 3.16 -20.69
N GLU A 84 21.58 3.86 -21.27
CA GLU A 84 20.39 4.40 -20.58
C GLU A 84 19.60 3.30 -19.82
N LYS A 85 19.60 2.09 -20.37
CA LYS A 85 18.98 0.92 -19.73
C LYS A 85 19.74 0.43 -18.48
N ASP A 86 21.05 0.66 -18.40
CA ASP A 86 21.86 0.30 -17.21
C ASP A 86 21.48 1.18 -16.01
N VAL A 87 21.21 2.45 -16.24
CA VAL A 87 20.76 3.38 -15.18
C VAL A 87 19.42 2.95 -14.59
N ALA A 88 18.49 2.49 -15.41
CA ALA A 88 17.18 2.00 -14.95
C ALA A 88 17.27 0.68 -14.15
N GLY A 89 18.36 -0.06 -14.28
CA GLY A 89 18.62 -1.33 -13.57
C GLY A 89 19.48 -1.22 -12.33
N ALA A 90 19.71 0.00 -11.81
CA ALA A 90 20.72 0.26 -10.77
C ALA A 90 20.41 -0.30 -9.37
N TYR A 91 19.16 -0.74 -9.09
CA TYR A 91 18.80 -1.28 -7.79
C TYR A 91 18.96 -2.79 -7.72
N ASN A 92 19.60 -3.27 -6.66
CA ASN A 92 19.73 -4.70 -6.40
C ASN A 92 18.36 -5.33 -6.14
N GLN A 93 18.19 -6.57 -6.59
CA GLN A 93 16.91 -7.29 -6.45
C GLN A 93 16.48 -7.47 -5.00
N ILE A 94 17.44 -7.56 -4.08
CA ILE A 94 17.19 -7.66 -2.63
C ILE A 94 16.37 -6.49 -2.07
N TYR A 95 16.48 -5.29 -2.68
CA TYR A 95 15.71 -4.10 -2.28
C TYR A 95 14.43 -3.92 -3.12
N ALA A 96 14.23 -4.77 -4.10
CA ALA A 96 13.09 -4.74 -4.98
C ALA A 96 12.23 -5.97 -4.73
N GLN A 97 11.77 -6.09 -3.50
CA GLN A 97 10.87 -7.16 -3.11
C GLN A 97 9.64 -7.12 -4.00
N ARG A 98 9.36 -8.25 -4.65
CA ARG A 98 8.17 -8.43 -5.47
C ARG A 98 7.67 -9.83 -5.22
N GLY A 99 6.42 -9.93 -4.87
CA GLY A 99 5.74 -11.20 -4.78
C GLY A 99 5.89 -11.99 -6.08
N THR A 100 6.09 -13.29 -5.95
CA THR A 100 6.20 -14.22 -7.07
C THR A 100 4.94 -15.08 -7.22
N ARG A 101 4.01 -14.97 -6.27
CA ARG A 101 2.79 -15.78 -6.21
C ARG A 101 1.54 -14.91 -6.13
N LEU A 102 0.45 -15.48 -6.60
CA LEU A 102 -0.88 -14.88 -6.44
C LEU A 102 -1.47 -15.23 -5.07
N ALA A 103 -2.10 -14.25 -4.41
CA ALA A 103 -2.88 -14.46 -3.20
C ALA A 103 -4.10 -15.34 -3.50
N ASP A 104 -4.03 -16.63 -3.16
CA ASP A 104 -5.09 -17.62 -3.37
C ASP A 104 -5.65 -17.64 -4.79
N ARG A 105 -4.81 -17.40 -5.79
CA ARG A 105 -5.18 -17.29 -7.22
C ARG A 105 -6.20 -16.18 -7.50
N ARG A 106 -6.42 -15.26 -6.55
CA ARG A 106 -7.36 -14.15 -6.72
C ARG A 106 -6.83 -13.13 -7.71
N THR A 107 -7.78 -12.43 -8.35
CA THR A 107 -7.50 -11.38 -9.33
C THR A 107 -7.55 -9.98 -8.71
N SER A 108 -7.88 -9.87 -7.43
CA SER A 108 -7.82 -8.66 -6.60
C SER A 108 -7.62 -8.99 -5.14
N LEU A 109 -6.93 -8.11 -4.39
CA LEU A 109 -6.92 -8.18 -2.93
C LEU A 109 -8.26 -7.71 -2.35
N ILE A 110 -8.95 -6.78 -3.03
CA ILE A 110 -10.30 -6.36 -2.62
C ILE A 110 -11.26 -7.54 -2.75
N ILE A 111 -11.92 -7.84 -1.64
CA ILE A 111 -12.93 -8.90 -1.52
C ILE A 111 -14.34 -8.35 -1.33
N ASP A 112 -14.47 -7.13 -0.85
CA ASP A 112 -15.71 -6.37 -0.77
C ASP A 112 -15.45 -4.91 -1.18
N PRO A 113 -16.11 -4.41 -2.23
CA PRO A 113 -17.17 -5.01 -3.07
C PRO A 113 -16.71 -6.24 -3.89
N PRO A 114 -17.66 -7.12 -4.27
CA PRO A 114 -17.34 -8.37 -4.98
C PRO A 114 -16.79 -8.19 -6.40
N ASP A 115 -16.96 -7.01 -7.00
CA ASP A 115 -16.33 -6.65 -8.26
C ASP A 115 -14.80 -6.48 -8.12
N GLY A 116 -14.28 -6.48 -6.88
CA GLY A 116 -12.87 -6.38 -6.59
C GLY A 116 -12.29 -4.98 -6.85
N LYS A 117 -13.10 -3.93 -6.74
CA LYS A 117 -12.69 -2.55 -6.98
C LYS A 117 -12.97 -1.66 -5.78
N ILE A 118 -12.19 -0.59 -5.67
CA ILE A 118 -12.49 0.49 -4.74
C ILE A 118 -13.81 1.15 -5.18
N PRO A 119 -14.74 1.40 -4.25
CA PRO A 119 -16.01 2.07 -4.56
C PRO A 119 -15.81 3.44 -5.22
N PRO A 120 -16.78 3.91 -5.97
CA PRO A 120 -16.73 5.25 -6.55
C PRO A 120 -16.47 6.33 -5.50
N LEU A 121 -15.79 7.38 -5.92
CA LEU A 121 -15.63 8.58 -5.10
C LEU A 121 -16.97 9.28 -4.89
N THR A 122 -17.12 9.98 -3.78
CA THR A 122 -18.21 10.94 -3.60
C THR A 122 -18.05 12.07 -4.60
N PRO A 123 -19.13 12.81 -4.95
CA PRO A 123 -19.03 13.94 -5.88
C PRO A 123 -17.99 14.98 -5.43
N GLU A 124 -17.90 15.25 -4.14
CA GLU A 124 -16.94 16.20 -3.56
C GLU A 124 -15.50 15.67 -3.65
N ALA A 125 -15.28 14.38 -3.40
CA ALA A 125 -13.97 13.76 -3.54
C ALA A 125 -13.54 13.72 -5.02
N GLN A 126 -14.46 13.42 -5.93
CA GLN A 126 -14.19 13.47 -7.36
C GLN A 126 -13.80 14.88 -7.81
N LYS A 127 -14.55 15.91 -7.35
CA LYS A 127 -14.22 17.30 -7.64
C LYS A 127 -12.83 17.70 -7.13
N ARG A 128 -12.46 17.25 -5.91
CA ARG A 128 -11.10 17.48 -5.38
C ARG A 128 -10.04 16.80 -6.24
N LYS A 129 -10.26 15.55 -6.59
CA LYS A 129 -9.35 14.78 -7.45
C LYS A 129 -9.17 15.45 -8.81
N ASP A 130 -10.25 15.87 -9.43
CA ASP A 130 -10.21 16.55 -10.74
C ASP A 130 -9.48 17.89 -10.65
N ALA A 131 -9.68 18.65 -9.58
CA ALA A 131 -8.97 19.91 -9.35
C ALA A 131 -7.44 19.69 -9.18
N VAL A 132 -7.04 18.65 -8.45
CA VAL A 132 -5.62 18.28 -8.30
C VAL A 132 -5.03 17.87 -9.65
N ARG A 133 -5.73 17.01 -10.40
CA ARG A 133 -5.30 16.57 -11.72
C ARG A 133 -5.13 17.75 -12.69
N GLU A 134 -6.12 18.67 -12.76
CA GLU A 134 -6.04 19.86 -13.57
C GLU A 134 -4.89 20.78 -13.18
N TYR A 135 -4.67 20.94 -11.87
CA TYR A 135 -3.54 21.70 -11.38
C TYR A 135 -2.20 21.10 -11.81
N MET A 136 -2.04 19.79 -11.59
CA MET A 136 -0.83 19.06 -11.98
C MET A 136 -0.60 19.12 -13.48
N GLN A 137 -1.63 18.98 -14.29
CA GLN A 137 -1.53 19.07 -15.74
C GLN A 137 -1.13 20.48 -16.18
N ALA A 138 -1.74 21.53 -15.61
CA ALA A 138 -1.36 22.90 -15.87
C ALA A 138 0.11 23.18 -15.52
N LEU A 139 0.57 22.68 -14.38
CA LEU A 139 1.95 22.80 -13.92
C LEU A 139 2.91 22.11 -14.88
N LEU A 140 2.67 20.86 -15.23
CA LEU A 140 3.49 20.07 -16.13
C LEU A 140 3.51 20.60 -17.57
N GLN A 141 2.44 21.26 -18.04
CA GLN A 141 2.40 21.89 -19.36
C GLN A 141 3.17 23.21 -19.44
N ARG A 142 3.36 23.88 -18.29
CA ARG A 142 4.13 25.13 -18.21
C ARG A 142 5.63 24.92 -18.07
N THR A 143 6.03 23.75 -17.61
CA THR A 143 7.42 23.47 -17.29
C THR A 143 8.12 22.77 -18.44
N SER A 144 9.44 22.70 -18.36
CA SER A 144 10.33 22.22 -19.42
C SER A 144 9.87 20.91 -20.07
N GLY A 145 9.68 20.95 -21.36
CA GLY A 145 9.37 19.78 -22.18
C GLY A 145 7.88 19.52 -22.42
N GLY A 146 7.00 20.21 -21.73
CA GLY A 146 5.55 20.16 -21.92
C GLY A 146 4.96 18.74 -21.86
N LYS A 147 4.01 18.49 -20.99
CA LYS A 147 3.27 17.23 -21.01
C LYS A 147 2.40 17.18 -22.28
N PRO A 148 2.49 16.12 -23.12
CA PRO A 148 1.62 15.99 -24.29
C PRO A 148 0.16 15.79 -23.86
N GLY A 149 -0.76 16.31 -24.68
CA GLY A 149 -2.21 16.18 -24.46
C GLY A 149 -2.93 17.50 -24.69
N PRO A 150 -4.26 17.51 -24.55
CA PRO A 150 -5.05 18.74 -24.65
C PRO A 150 -4.63 19.72 -23.55
N PRO A 151 -4.69 21.04 -23.80
CA PRO A 151 -4.39 22.04 -22.78
C PRO A 151 -5.27 21.83 -21.54
N SER A 152 -4.69 21.97 -20.36
CA SER A 152 -5.46 22.03 -19.11
C SER A 152 -6.42 23.23 -19.18
N LEU A 153 -7.58 23.09 -18.59
CA LEU A 153 -8.54 24.19 -18.41
C LEU A 153 -7.92 25.38 -17.67
N ARG A 154 -6.89 25.13 -16.85
CA ARG A 154 -6.16 26.14 -16.06
C ARG A 154 -4.87 26.62 -16.72
N HIS A 155 -4.64 26.26 -18.00
CA HIS A 155 -3.39 26.58 -18.69
C HIS A 155 -3.04 28.06 -18.69
N ASN A 156 -4.04 28.93 -18.83
CA ASN A 156 -3.88 30.38 -18.87
C ASN A 156 -4.09 31.08 -17.52
N GLU A 157 -4.48 30.34 -16.49
CA GLU A 157 -4.59 30.91 -15.16
C GLU A 157 -3.22 31.15 -14.55
N PRO A 158 -2.99 32.26 -13.83
CA PRO A 158 -1.81 32.39 -13.02
C PRO A 158 -1.80 31.25 -12.01
N PRO A 159 -0.67 30.55 -11.81
CA PRO A 159 -0.60 29.48 -10.82
C PRO A 159 -1.03 30.04 -9.45
N PRO A 160 -1.87 29.34 -8.69
CA PRO A 160 -2.11 29.69 -7.32
C PRO A 160 -0.79 29.68 -6.57
N PHE A 161 -0.55 30.67 -5.76
CA PHE A 161 0.68 30.73 -4.97
C PHE A 161 0.86 29.46 -4.13
N TYR A 162 -0.26 28.92 -3.62
CA TYR A 162 -0.31 27.62 -2.97
C TYR A 162 -1.65 27.00 -3.25
N ASN A 163 -1.64 25.71 -3.58
CA ASN A 163 -2.86 24.91 -3.61
C ASN A 163 -3.10 24.25 -2.23
N VAL A 164 -4.31 23.78 -2.01
CA VAL A 164 -4.68 23.11 -0.76
C VAL A 164 -3.88 21.84 -0.49
N ASP A 165 -3.43 21.18 -1.54
CA ASP A 165 -2.65 19.93 -1.46
C ASP A 165 -1.14 20.16 -1.40
N ARG A 166 -0.72 21.42 -1.51
CA ARG A 166 0.69 21.83 -1.36
C ARG A 166 1.66 21.14 -2.32
N LEU A 167 1.20 20.76 -3.50
CA LEU A 167 1.96 19.93 -4.42
C LEU A 167 3.28 20.56 -4.89
N ASN A 168 3.33 21.90 -4.97
CA ASN A 168 4.51 22.63 -5.41
C ASN A 168 5.13 23.50 -4.30
N ARG A 169 4.76 23.28 -3.04
CA ARG A 169 5.33 24.03 -1.92
C ARG A 169 6.60 23.38 -1.42
N ALA A 170 7.56 24.20 -1.09
CA ALA A 170 8.80 23.84 -0.43
C ALA A 170 9.25 24.95 0.54
N ASP A 171 8.31 25.55 1.27
CA ASP A 171 8.61 26.53 2.32
C ASP A 171 9.36 25.85 3.48
N GLY A 172 8.98 24.61 3.76
CA GLY A 172 9.62 23.76 4.74
C GLY A 172 9.42 22.27 4.42
N PRO A 173 10.05 21.37 5.18
CA PRO A 173 9.91 19.92 4.98
C PRO A 173 8.46 19.46 5.11
N GLU A 174 7.63 20.15 5.90
CA GLU A 174 6.22 19.84 6.10
C GLU A 174 5.35 19.96 4.83
N ASP A 175 5.85 20.66 3.82
CA ASP A 175 5.16 20.80 2.54
C ASP A 175 5.41 19.62 1.59
N ARG A 176 6.38 18.77 1.92
CA ARG A 176 6.75 17.61 1.10
C ARG A 176 6.02 16.35 1.59
N SER A 177 5.87 15.40 0.69
CA SER A 177 5.19 14.14 0.99
C SER A 177 5.89 13.34 2.11
N LEU A 178 5.16 12.45 2.74
CA LEU A 178 5.73 11.58 3.78
C LEU A 178 6.87 10.72 3.24
N MET A 179 6.78 10.29 1.97
CA MET A 179 7.81 9.49 1.32
C MET A 179 9.10 10.30 1.10
N GLU A 180 9.00 11.53 0.57
CA GLU A 180 10.16 12.42 0.40
C GLU A 180 10.85 12.75 1.72
N ARG A 181 10.09 12.73 2.81
CA ARG A 181 10.56 13.00 4.16
C ARG A 181 11.06 11.76 4.90
N CYS A 182 11.08 10.61 4.25
CA CYS A 182 11.42 9.32 4.87
C CYS A 182 10.56 8.96 6.09
N LEU A 183 9.32 9.44 6.15
CA LEU A 183 8.38 9.13 7.23
C LEU A 183 7.51 7.90 6.91
N ALA A 184 7.83 7.22 5.82
CA ALA A 184 7.10 6.09 5.26
C ALA A 184 5.58 6.33 5.14
N GLY A 185 4.91 5.59 4.31
CA GLY A 185 3.50 5.81 3.98
C GLY A 185 2.52 5.84 5.15
N THR A 186 1.28 5.84 4.83
CA THR A 186 0.14 5.76 5.75
C THR A 186 -0.45 4.35 5.79
N LEU A 187 -1.49 4.13 6.60
CA LEU A 187 -2.23 2.87 6.66
C LEU A 187 -3.52 2.95 5.81
N PRO A 188 -4.03 1.81 5.33
CA PRO A 188 -3.44 0.47 5.46
C PRO A 188 -2.19 0.30 4.62
N LYS A 189 -1.41 -0.70 4.95
CA LYS A 189 -0.27 -1.12 4.13
C LYS A 189 -0.51 -2.56 3.70
N LEU A 190 -0.47 -2.80 2.42
CA LEU A 190 -0.57 -4.11 1.78
C LEU A 190 0.71 -4.36 0.98
N ASP A 191 0.96 -5.60 0.59
CA ASP A 191 2.11 -5.97 -0.23
C ASP A 191 3.44 -5.60 0.45
N ALA A 192 3.59 -6.02 1.71
CA ALA A 192 4.72 -5.67 2.55
C ALA A 192 5.20 -6.85 3.40
N HIS A 193 6.36 -6.70 4.03
CA HIS A 193 6.82 -7.57 5.10
C HIS A 193 6.39 -7.01 6.45
N TYR A 194 5.99 -7.91 7.35
CA TYR A 194 5.54 -7.57 8.69
C TYR A 194 6.36 -8.36 9.71
N ARG A 195 7.03 -7.68 10.61
CA ARG A 195 7.56 -8.30 11.82
C ARG A 195 6.61 -8.01 12.96
N MET A 196 6.06 -9.06 13.55
CA MET A 196 5.17 -8.96 14.69
C MET A 196 5.85 -9.46 15.94
N VAL A 197 5.76 -8.68 17.00
CA VAL A 197 6.21 -9.02 18.35
C VAL A 197 5.07 -8.75 19.33
N GLN A 198 4.96 -9.57 20.36
CA GLN A 198 3.88 -9.47 21.36
C GLN A 198 4.46 -9.44 22.76
N SER A 199 3.80 -8.68 23.60
CA SER A 199 3.91 -8.73 25.05
C SER A 199 2.49 -8.63 25.65
N PRO A 200 2.27 -8.98 26.92
CA PRO A 200 0.96 -8.81 27.55
C PRO A 200 0.44 -7.39 27.37
N GLY A 201 -0.77 -7.26 26.80
CA GLY A 201 -1.44 -5.99 26.59
C GLY A 201 -0.89 -5.13 25.42
N GLN A 202 0.03 -5.64 24.59
CA GLN A 202 0.63 -4.86 23.54
C GLN A 202 1.11 -5.72 22.35
N VAL A 203 0.91 -5.22 21.12
CA VAL A 203 1.46 -5.80 19.90
C VAL A 203 2.28 -4.75 19.16
N GLY A 204 3.54 -5.07 18.86
CA GLY A 204 4.42 -4.27 18.02
C GLY A 204 4.43 -4.82 16.59
N ILE A 205 4.24 -3.95 15.60
CA ILE A 205 4.31 -4.30 14.19
C ILE A 205 5.32 -3.40 13.49
N THR A 206 6.40 -4.00 13.00
CA THR A 206 7.28 -3.36 12.02
C THR A 206 6.77 -3.74 10.64
N VAL A 207 6.55 -2.75 9.80
CA VAL A 207 6.20 -2.93 8.39
C VAL A 207 7.39 -2.51 7.56
N ASP A 208 7.83 -3.37 6.66
CA ASP A 208 8.86 -3.05 5.68
C ASP A 208 8.28 -3.23 4.27
N TRP A 209 8.47 -2.21 3.44
CA TRP A 209 8.03 -2.20 2.05
C TRP A 209 9.21 -1.98 1.08
N GLY A 210 10.40 -2.16 1.56
CA GLY A 210 11.63 -1.92 0.82
C GLY A 210 11.95 -0.43 0.62
N GLN A 211 13.18 -0.15 0.18
CA GLN A 211 13.66 1.20 -0.17
C GLN A 211 13.44 2.29 0.89
N GLY A 212 13.52 1.94 2.17
CA GLY A 212 13.38 2.90 3.27
C GLY A 212 11.94 3.30 3.58
N SER A 213 10.96 2.56 3.13
CA SER A 213 9.54 2.87 3.40
C SER A 213 8.95 2.07 4.56
N GLY A 214 9.80 1.55 5.46
CA GLY A 214 9.40 0.85 6.66
C GLY A 214 8.94 1.79 7.79
N PHE A 215 8.16 1.26 8.72
CA PHE A 215 7.78 1.95 9.96
C PHE A 215 7.42 0.95 11.06
N VAL A 216 7.52 1.41 12.29
CA VAL A 216 7.11 0.67 13.47
C VAL A 216 5.86 1.31 14.06
N ARG A 217 4.94 0.51 14.54
CA ARG A 217 3.82 0.93 15.37
C ARG A 217 3.59 -0.01 16.53
N THR A 218 3.19 0.56 17.62
CA THR A 218 2.78 -0.15 18.83
C THR A 218 1.28 -0.04 18.98
N ILE A 219 0.63 -1.16 19.22
CA ILE A 219 -0.82 -1.29 19.33
C ILE A 219 -1.13 -1.73 20.76
N PRO A 220 -1.68 -0.85 21.61
CA PRO A 220 -2.22 -1.24 22.90
C PRO A 220 -3.39 -2.22 22.72
N VAL A 221 -3.36 -3.32 23.49
CA VAL A 221 -4.42 -4.36 23.54
C VAL A 221 -4.93 -4.47 24.99
N ASP A 222 -4.96 -3.35 25.68
CA ASP A 222 -5.21 -3.22 27.10
C ASP A 222 -6.60 -2.65 27.43
N GLY A 223 -7.46 -2.51 26.40
CA GLY A 223 -8.78 -1.91 26.53
C GLY A 223 -8.80 -0.38 26.62
N SER A 224 -7.66 0.26 26.43
CA SER A 224 -7.58 1.74 26.42
C SER A 224 -8.38 2.33 25.27
N LYS A 225 -9.00 3.49 25.53
CA LYS A 225 -9.77 4.24 24.53
C LYS A 225 -8.84 4.96 23.57
N HIS A 226 -9.36 5.31 22.40
CA HIS A 226 -8.68 6.22 21.49
C HIS A 226 -8.37 7.57 22.15
N LEU A 227 -7.28 8.17 21.69
CA LEU A 227 -6.92 9.53 22.05
C LEU A 227 -8.02 10.52 21.58
N PRO A 228 -8.12 11.68 22.20
CA PRO A 228 -9.02 12.73 21.73
C PRO A 228 -8.80 13.04 20.24
N ALA A 229 -9.87 13.31 19.50
CA ALA A 229 -9.84 13.56 18.05
C ALA A 229 -8.96 14.75 17.63
N SER A 230 -8.56 15.61 18.57
CA SER A 230 -7.60 16.68 18.36
C SER A 230 -6.15 16.21 18.25
N ILE A 231 -5.84 15.00 18.77
CA ILE A 231 -4.50 14.39 18.70
C ILE A 231 -4.47 13.46 17.49
N ARG A 232 -3.72 13.86 16.47
CA ARG A 232 -3.67 13.15 15.19
C ARG A 232 -2.25 12.75 14.81
N SER A 233 -2.10 11.61 14.17
CA SER A 233 -0.80 11.16 13.68
C SER A 233 -0.87 10.73 12.21
N TYR A 234 0.28 10.58 11.56
CA TYR A 234 0.34 10.12 10.17
C TYR A 234 -0.18 8.69 9.99
N LYS A 235 -0.07 7.86 11.03
CA LYS A 235 -0.51 6.46 11.03
C LYS A 235 -1.80 6.23 11.83
N GLY A 236 -2.45 7.33 12.24
CA GLY A 236 -3.62 7.25 13.10
C GLY A 236 -3.29 6.86 14.54
N ASP A 237 -4.31 6.67 15.33
CA ASP A 237 -4.29 6.15 16.69
C ASP A 237 -4.89 4.76 16.68
N ALA A 238 -4.10 3.73 16.97
CA ALA A 238 -4.50 2.33 16.91
C ALA A 238 -4.85 1.79 18.30
N ARG A 239 -5.95 1.02 18.37
CA ARG A 239 -6.35 0.26 19.56
C ARG A 239 -6.70 -1.15 19.15
N GLY A 240 -6.13 -2.13 19.86
CA GLY A 240 -6.33 -3.54 19.59
C GLY A 240 -7.22 -4.21 20.63
N HIS A 241 -7.89 -5.26 20.20
CA HIS A 241 -8.56 -6.22 21.07
C HIS A 241 -8.63 -7.59 20.39
N TRP A 242 -8.87 -8.62 21.19
CA TRP A 242 -9.02 -9.97 20.67
C TRP A 242 -10.49 -10.33 20.46
N GLU A 243 -10.84 -10.81 19.26
CA GLU A 243 -12.10 -11.48 18.95
C GLU A 243 -11.82 -12.97 18.69
N GLY A 244 -11.91 -13.80 19.73
CA GLY A 244 -11.48 -15.19 19.66
C GLY A 244 -9.99 -15.29 19.32
N ASP A 245 -9.67 -15.83 18.15
CA ASP A 245 -8.29 -16.00 17.68
C ASP A 245 -7.84 -14.90 16.69
N THR A 246 -8.58 -13.81 16.60
CA THR A 246 -8.31 -12.71 15.71
C THR A 246 -7.93 -11.46 16.49
N LEU A 247 -6.76 -10.88 16.20
CA LEU A 247 -6.44 -9.53 16.65
C LEU A 247 -7.17 -8.54 15.74
N VAL A 248 -8.04 -7.74 16.34
CA VAL A 248 -8.74 -6.64 15.68
C VAL A 248 -8.10 -5.34 16.11
N VAL A 249 -7.72 -4.52 15.14
CA VAL A 249 -7.09 -3.21 15.37
C VAL A 249 -7.97 -2.13 14.75
N ASP A 250 -8.54 -1.29 15.59
CA ASP A 250 -9.29 -0.11 15.22
C ASP A 250 -8.35 1.10 15.11
N ILE A 251 -8.43 1.88 14.02
CA ILE A 251 -7.50 2.97 13.76
C ILE A 251 -8.26 4.20 13.27
N THR A 252 -8.15 5.27 14.04
CA THR A 252 -8.75 6.57 13.78
C THR A 252 -7.72 7.69 13.89
N ASN A 253 -8.14 8.95 13.96
CA ASN A 253 -7.27 10.11 14.24
C ASN A 253 -6.09 10.28 13.28
N PHE A 254 -6.30 10.01 11.99
CA PHE A 254 -5.30 10.28 10.98
C PHE A 254 -5.07 11.77 10.80
N SER A 255 -3.82 12.15 10.51
CA SER A 255 -3.46 13.52 10.14
C SER A 255 -4.10 13.91 8.80
N PRO A 256 -4.55 15.15 8.60
CA PRO A 256 -4.97 15.64 7.30
C PRO A 256 -3.86 15.60 6.24
N LYS A 257 -2.59 15.48 6.66
CA LYS A 257 -1.43 15.31 5.78
C LYS A 257 -1.14 13.84 5.43
N SER A 258 -1.93 12.89 5.96
CA SER A 258 -1.79 11.46 5.73
C SER A 258 -2.78 11.00 4.66
N ASP A 259 -2.43 11.22 3.41
CA ASP A 259 -3.27 10.80 2.27
C ASP A 259 -3.16 9.30 1.98
N TYR A 260 -4.29 8.67 1.75
CA TYR A 260 -4.40 7.31 1.22
C TYR A 260 -5.51 7.27 0.17
N LEU A 261 -5.14 7.32 -1.09
CA LEU A 261 -6.08 7.28 -2.22
C LEU A 261 -7.15 8.41 -2.16
N GLY A 262 -6.75 9.59 -1.68
CA GLY A 262 -7.63 10.74 -1.50
C GLY A 262 -8.32 10.84 -0.13
N SER A 263 -8.24 9.78 0.67
CA SER A 263 -8.77 9.75 2.04
C SER A 263 -7.70 10.23 3.04
N ARG A 264 -8.11 11.05 4.00
CA ARG A 264 -7.20 11.72 4.95
C ARG A 264 -7.70 11.59 6.39
N GLN A 265 -8.01 12.70 7.05
CA GLN A 265 -8.33 12.77 8.48
C GLN A 265 -9.64 12.08 8.88
N ASN A 266 -10.54 11.83 7.93
CA ASN A 266 -11.81 11.16 8.19
C ASN A 266 -11.76 9.65 7.94
N ARG A 267 -10.56 9.15 7.59
CA ARG A 267 -10.33 7.73 7.39
C ARG A 267 -10.49 6.97 8.70
N HIS A 268 -11.22 5.88 8.63
CA HIS A 268 -11.30 4.84 9.63
C HIS A 268 -10.79 3.54 9.02
N VAL A 269 -9.94 2.84 9.73
CA VAL A 269 -9.35 1.57 9.27
C VAL A 269 -9.54 0.53 10.36
N VAL A 270 -10.06 -0.63 9.98
CA VAL A 270 -10.14 -1.79 10.85
C VAL A 270 -9.29 -2.90 10.25
N GLU A 271 -8.25 -3.29 10.94
CA GLU A 271 -7.38 -4.40 10.55
C GLU A 271 -7.69 -5.64 11.38
N ARG A 272 -7.58 -6.81 10.75
CA ARG A 272 -7.80 -8.11 11.39
C ARG A 272 -6.66 -9.04 11.02
N PHE A 273 -5.98 -9.57 12.02
CA PHE A 273 -4.91 -10.54 11.86
C PHE A 273 -5.33 -11.85 12.51
N LYS A 274 -5.45 -12.89 11.70
CA LYS A 274 -5.81 -14.22 12.17
C LYS A 274 -4.79 -15.24 11.70
N ARG A 275 -4.19 -15.97 12.63
CA ARG A 275 -3.32 -17.09 12.29
C ARG A 275 -4.18 -18.30 11.92
N VAL A 276 -4.09 -18.73 10.67
CA VAL A 276 -4.89 -19.84 10.12
C VAL A 276 -4.08 -21.14 10.03
N SER A 277 -2.76 -21.06 10.07
CA SER A 277 -1.87 -22.21 10.18
C SER A 277 -0.55 -21.82 10.85
N GLU A 278 0.34 -22.75 11.04
CA GLU A 278 1.69 -22.48 11.56
C GLU A 278 2.42 -21.43 10.72
N ASN A 279 2.26 -21.48 9.40
CA ASN A 279 3.03 -20.70 8.45
C ASN A 279 2.20 -19.63 7.72
N ARG A 280 0.95 -19.34 8.18
CA ARG A 280 0.08 -18.40 7.48
C ARG A 280 -0.78 -17.58 8.43
N LEU A 281 -0.78 -16.28 8.21
CA LEU A 281 -1.79 -15.35 8.72
C LEU A 281 -2.73 -14.92 7.59
N GLU A 282 -3.96 -14.63 7.92
CA GLU A 282 -4.87 -13.84 7.10
C GLU A 282 -4.91 -12.42 7.64
N TYR A 283 -4.51 -11.48 6.81
CA TYR A 283 -4.64 -10.06 7.08
C TYR A 283 -5.80 -9.50 6.28
N THR A 284 -6.83 -9.05 6.99
CA THR A 284 -8.00 -8.40 6.39
C THR A 284 -8.04 -6.96 6.86
N VAL A 285 -8.30 -6.04 5.94
CA VAL A 285 -8.40 -4.62 6.26
C VAL A 285 -9.65 -4.02 5.62
N THR A 286 -10.45 -3.35 6.43
CA THR A 286 -11.59 -2.55 5.99
C THR A 286 -11.23 -1.08 6.11
N VAL A 287 -11.51 -0.33 5.05
CA VAL A 287 -11.28 1.11 4.98
C VAL A 287 -12.59 1.81 4.75
N GLU A 288 -12.88 2.79 5.58
CA GLU A 288 -14.06 3.63 5.51
C GLU A 288 -13.67 5.11 5.53
N ASP A 289 -14.24 5.87 4.63
CA ASP A 289 -14.24 7.33 4.66
C ASP A 289 -15.42 7.84 3.82
N PRO A 290 -16.54 8.18 4.45
CA PRO A 290 -17.75 8.63 3.76
C PRO A 290 -17.58 9.98 3.06
N THR A 291 -16.49 10.70 3.32
CA THR A 291 -16.13 11.94 2.61
C THR A 291 -15.31 11.68 1.35
N THR A 292 -14.87 10.43 1.16
CA THR A 292 -14.05 10.03 0.02
C THR A 292 -14.75 9.00 -0.86
N TRP A 293 -15.29 7.92 -0.30
CA TRP A 293 -15.93 6.85 -1.06
C TRP A 293 -17.40 6.70 -0.71
N THR A 294 -18.17 6.19 -1.66
CA THR A 294 -19.62 6.00 -1.52
C THR A 294 -20.00 4.88 -0.54
N ARG A 295 -19.04 3.99 -0.19
CA ARG A 295 -19.17 2.92 0.80
C ARG A 295 -17.78 2.46 1.28
N PRO A 296 -17.71 1.73 2.40
CA PRO A 296 -16.48 1.04 2.81
C PRO A 296 -16.07 -0.04 1.81
N TRP A 297 -14.79 -0.41 1.84
CA TRP A 297 -14.24 -1.53 1.10
C TRP A 297 -13.29 -2.35 1.96
N THR A 298 -13.17 -3.63 1.63
CA THR A 298 -12.35 -4.58 2.38
C THR A 298 -11.39 -5.30 1.43
N ALA A 299 -10.13 -5.34 1.82
CA ALA A 299 -9.11 -6.17 1.17
C ALA A 299 -8.64 -7.28 2.12
N MET A 300 -8.18 -8.38 1.54
CA MET A 300 -7.59 -9.48 2.28
C MET A 300 -6.31 -9.94 1.60
N GLU A 301 -5.27 -10.12 2.39
CA GLU A 301 -3.94 -10.52 1.99
C GLU A 301 -3.49 -11.71 2.85
N PRO A 302 -3.12 -12.85 2.25
CA PRO A 302 -2.44 -13.90 2.97
C PRO A 302 -1.00 -13.49 3.26
N LEU A 303 -0.56 -13.65 4.48
CA LEU A 303 0.81 -13.42 4.92
C LEU A 303 1.46 -14.77 5.19
N GLU A 304 2.54 -15.08 4.46
CA GLU A 304 3.28 -16.32 4.62
C GLU A 304 4.48 -16.13 5.55
N LYS A 305 4.68 -17.05 6.49
CA LYS A 305 5.79 -16.97 7.42
C LYS A 305 7.12 -17.17 6.69
N GLN A 306 8.06 -16.29 6.93
CA GLN A 306 9.42 -16.50 6.45
C GLN A 306 10.09 -17.64 7.21
N SER A 307 10.92 -18.39 6.52
CA SER A 307 11.74 -19.43 7.16
C SER A 307 12.75 -18.79 8.11
N ASP A 308 13.15 -19.52 9.15
CA ASP A 308 14.16 -19.04 10.09
C ASP A 308 15.52 -18.72 9.44
N LYS A 309 15.80 -19.31 8.27
CA LYS A 309 16.99 -19.02 7.47
C LYS A 309 16.93 -17.69 6.75
N GLU A 310 15.71 -17.28 6.37
CA GLU A 310 15.41 -16.03 5.68
C GLU A 310 14.78 -14.99 6.63
N ASN A 311 14.81 -15.28 7.93
CA ASN A 311 14.17 -14.51 8.98
C ASN A 311 14.86 -13.16 9.18
N GLN A 312 14.94 -12.38 8.11
CA GLN A 312 15.61 -11.09 8.07
C GLN A 312 14.68 -10.04 7.48
N ILE A 313 14.51 -8.94 8.19
CA ILE A 313 14.07 -7.67 7.64
C ILE A 313 15.33 -6.84 7.52
N TYR A 314 15.66 -6.43 6.31
CA TYR A 314 16.76 -5.52 6.07
C TYR A 314 16.32 -4.11 6.41
N GLU A 315 17.10 -3.42 7.20
CA GLU A 315 16.90 -2.00 7.41
C GLU A 315 17.11 -1.27 6.08
N ALA A 316 16.09 -0.60 5.62
CA ALA A 316 16.18 0.27 4.47
C ALA A 316 16.19 1.71 4.99
N ASP A 317 17.37 2.28 5.07
CA ASP A 317 17.57 3.61 5.65
C ASP A 317 17.36 4.70 4.60
N CYS A 318 16.14 5.21 4.52
CA CYS A 318 15.77 6.29 3.61
C CYS A 318 16.45 7.62 3.97
N HIS A 319 16.81 7.83 5.23
CA HIS A 319 17.44 9.09 5.66
C HIS A 319 18.88 9.19 5.18
N GLU A 320 19.58 8.06 5.12
CA GLU A 320 20.91 8.01 4.56
C GLU A 320 20.88 8.29 3.05
N GLY A 321 21.55 9.35 2.66
CA GLY A 321 21.59 9.77 1.24
C GLY A 321 20.34 10.47 0.73
N ASN A 322 19.39 10.88 1.59
CA ASN A 322 18.25 11.71 1.18
C ASN A 322 18.66 13.16 0.97
N TYR A 323 19.57 13.40 0.05
CA TYR A 323 19.98 14.76 -0.36
C TYR A 323 18.86 15.48 -1.11
N GLY A 324 17.97 14.75 -1.78
CA GLY A 324 16.91 15.33 -2.60
C GLY A 324 15.98 16.25 -1.84
N LEU A 325 15.58 15.92 -0.61
CA LEU A 325 14.75 16.80 0.22
C LEU A 325 15.50 18.09 0.57
N MET A 326 16.73 17.98 0.99
CA MET A 326 17.56 19.12 1.37
C MET A 326 17.82 20.04 0.17
N ASP A 327 18.13 19.46 -0.97
CA ASP A 327 18.40 20.20 -2.22
C ASP A 327 17.15 20.93 -2.72
N MET A 328 15.97 20.32 -2.67
CA MET A 328 14.72 20.98 -3.03
C MET A 328 14.45 22.22 -2.16
N LEU A 329 14.65 22.10 -0.84
CA LEU A 329 14.45 23.23 0.08
C LEU A 329 15.51 24.30 -0.14
N ALA A 330 16.77 23.94 -0.35
CA ALA A 330 17.86 24.87 -0.62
C ALA A 330 17.68 25.61 -1.96
N ASN A 331 17.31 24.90 -3.01
CA ASN A 331 17.02 25.48 -4.32
C ASN A 331 15.86 26.46 -4.25
N THR A 332 14.82 26.18 -3.47
CA THR A 332 13.71 27.10 -3.26
C THR A 332 14.18 28.37 -2.59
N ARG A 333 15.03 28.29 -1.56
CA ARG A 333 15.61 29.47 -0.91
C ARG A 333 16.48 30.30 -1.86
N ALA A 334 17.29 29.62 -2.70
CA ALA A 334 18.09 30.29 -3.71
C ALA A 334 17.21 31.02 -4.76
N ALA A 335 16.15 30.36 -5.24
CA ALA A 335 15.21 30.96 -6.18
C ALA A 335 14.46 32.17 -5.58
N GLU A 336 14.03 32.09 -4.31
CA GLU A 336 13.41 33.22 -3.60
C GLU A 336 14.35 34.42 -3.47
N LYS A 337 15.64 34.17 -3.22
CA LYS A 337 16.68 35.22 -3.17
C LYS A 337 16.82 35.89 -4.53
N LEU A 338 16.97 35.10 -5.62
CA LEU A 338 17.07 35.65 -6.98
C LEU A 338 15.84 36.45 -7.37
N PHE A 339 14.65 36.01 -6.98
CA PHE A 339 13.42 36.76 -7.23
C PHE A 339 13.39 38.11 -6.50
N LYS A 340 13.80 38.13 -5.22
CA LYS A 340 13.91 39.38 -4.44
C LYS A 340 14.92 40.37 -5.04
N GLU A 341 15.95 39.87 -5.69
CA GLU A 341 16.98 40.65 -6.37
C GLU A 341 16.61 41.00 -7.83
N GLU A 342 15.38 40.70 -8.25
CA GLU A 342 14.89 40.88 -9.62
C GLU A 342 15.73 40.15 -10.69
N LYS A 343 16.47 39.10 -10.29
CA LYS A 343 17.36 38.30 -11.15
C LYS A 343 16.75 36.96 -11.58
N GLY A 344 15.55 36.62 -11.14
CA GLY A 344 14.91 35.34 -11.43
C GLY A 344 13.39 35.40 -11.39
N PRO A 345 12.71 34.39 -11.93
CA PRO A 345 11.26 34.27 -11.88
C PRO A 345 10.75 34.03 -10.47
N ASN A 346 9.46 34.31 -10.25
CA ASN A 346 8.82 33.98 -8.98
C ASN A 346 8.84 32.46 -8.74
N PRO A 347 9.52 31.98 -7.70
CA PRO A 347 9.64 30.53 -7.44
C PRO A 347 8.32 29.85 -7.16
N ARG A 348 7.29 30.60 -6.72
CA ARG A 348 5.95 30.06 -6.50
C ARG A 348 5.20 29.70 -7.79
N THR A 349 5.70 30.18 -8.92
CA THR A 349 5.16 29.87 -10.26
C THR A 349 6.00 28.81 -11.00
N MET A 350 7.10 28.37 -10.40
CA MET A 350 7.96 27.35 -10.98
C MET A 350 7.46 25.94 -10.62
N ASP A 351 7.80 25.00 -11.50
CA ASP A 351 7.71 23.58 -11.15
C ASP A 351 8.84 23.26 -10.18
N ILE A 352 8.46 23.06 -8.95
CA ILE A 352 9.32 22.38 -8.00
C ILE A 352 9.02 20.91 -8.22
N ALA A 353 10.02 20.14 -8.68
CA ALA A 353 9.87 18.71 -8.90
C ALA A 353 8.98 18.09 -7.81
N THR A 354 7.77 17.76 -8.19
CA THR A 354 6.80 17.15 -7.30
C THR A 354 7.18 15.68 -7.19
N GLY A 355 8.22 15.39 -6.42
CA GLY A 355 8.77 14.06 -6.29
C GLY A 355 7.68 13.00 -6.12
N GLY A 356 7.38 12.30 -7.18
CA GLY A 356 6.33 11.30 -7.18
C GLY A 356 4.89 11.82 -7.19
N GLY A 357 4.65 13.06 -7.57
CA GLY A 357 3.31 13.66 -7.72
C GLY A 357 2.40 13.00 -8.76
N VAL A 358 2.53 11.71 -8.94
CA VAL A 358 1.49 10.89 -9.54
C VAL A 358 0.39 10.78 -8.52
N ASP A 359 -0.82 11.22 -8.87
CA ASP A 359 -2.01 10.91 -8.09
C ASP A 359 -1.94 9.43 -7.69
N PRO A 360 -1.97 9.08 -6.39
CA PRO A 360 -2.00 7.68 -5.97
C PRO A 360 -3.12 6.86 -6.62
N ALA A 361 -4.19 7.50 -7.08
CA ALA A 361 -5.24 6.85 -7.86
C ALA A 361 -4.85 6.63 -9.33
N ASP A 362 -3.93 7.43 -9.87
CA ASP A 362 -3.32 7.24 -11.19
C ASP A 362 -1.97 6.48 -11.09
N GLN A 363 -1.43 6.30 -9.90
CA GLN A 363 -0.58 5.17 -9.69
C GLN A 363 -1.47 3.95 -10.02
N LYS A 364 -1.44 3.60 -11.27
CA LYS A 364 -1.48 2.21 -11.63
C LYS A 364 -0.38 1.66 -10.73
N TYR A 365 -0.74 1.22 -9.55
CA TYR A 365 0.11 0.32 -8.80
C TYR A 365 0.48 -0.70 -9.83
N SER A 366 1.60 -0.46 -10.42
CA SER A 366 2.16 -1.33 -11.39
C SER A 366 2.66 -2.50 -10.57
N PHE A 367 1.71 -3.31 -10.18
CA PHE A 367 1.98 -4.71 -10.02
C PHE A 367 2.57 -5.16 -11.35
N GLY A 368 3.89 -5.16 -11.38
CA GLY A 368 4.70 -5.32 -12.53
C GLY A 368 4.14 -4.60 -13.76
N ARG A 369 4.90 -3.78 -14.39
CA ARG A 369 4.67 -3.30 -15.77
C ARG A 369 4.55 -4.50 -16.71
N ALA A 370 3.51 -5.24 -16.57
CA ALA A 370 3.17 -6.42 -17.33
C ALA A 370 1.80 -6.19 -17.91
N GLY A 371 1.78 -5.61 -19.11
CA GLY A 371 0.61 -5.52 -19.95
C GLY A 371 -0.28 -4.32 -19.65
N ALA A 372 0.26 -3.11 -19.78
CA ALA A 372 -0.49 -2.00 -20.30
C ALA A 372 -0.31 -2.02 -21.82
N GLU A 373 -1.15 -2.77 -22.51
CA GLU A 373 -1.63 -2.60 -23.88
C GLU A 373 -3.02 -3.23 -23.94
#